data_fd3f5bd4b1cc6a12567037ae973e0760
#
_entry.id   fd3f5bd4b1cc6a12567037ae973e0760
#
_cell.length_a   1.000
_cell.length_b   1.000
_cell.length_c   1.000
_cell.angle_alpha   90.00
_cell.angle_beta   90.00
_cell.angle_gamma   90.00
#
_symmetry.space_group_name_H-M   'P 1'
#
loop_
_entity.id
_entity.type
_entity.pdbx_description
1 polymer ?
#
loop_
_entity_poly.entity_id
_entity_poly.type
_entity_poly.pdbx_seq_one_letter_code
_entity_poly.pdbx_strand_id
1 'polypeptide(L)'
;AGMNVGLIAATFLDVGIDGLIIGAGFAASQETGMVLALGLSVELLFLGLAMVSDTMKGWRVLLLSVLLAVDVLAFSLLGNYFLAGAGHIAISAILAFGVAALLYLVTDELLIEAHTVAEKPSSTLWLFAGFLIFWSIQLYSA
;
A
#
# COMPACT_ATOMS: atom_id res chain seq x y z
N ALA A 1 19.21 -14.62 -15.24
CA ALA A 1 17.75 -14.56 -15.11
C ALA A 1 17.33 -13.12 -15.39
N GLY A 2 16.58 -12.92 -16.47
CA GLY A 2 16.07 -11.60 -16.85
C GLY A 2 15.02 -11.13 -15.85
N MET A 3 15.01 -9.83 -15.56
CA MET A 3 13.94 -9.21 -14.81
C MET A 3 12.60 -9.55 -15.46
N ASN A 4 11.65 -10.07 -14.69
CA ASN A 4 10.33 -10.37 -15.21
C ASN A 4 9.58 -9.03 -15.39
N VAL A 5 9.52 -8.55 -16.64
CA VAL A 5 8.90 -7.27 -17.00
C VAL A 5 7.43 -7.22 -16.54
N GLY A 6 6.74 -8.36 -16.58
CA GLY A 6 5.38 -8.47 -16.11
C GLY A 6 5.24 -8.21 -14.60
N LEU A 7 6.16 -8.74 -13.80
CA LEU A 7 6.18 -8.51 -12.35
C LEU A 7 6.43 -7.03 -12.03
N ILE A 8 7.39 -6.40 -12.72
CA ILE A 8 7.68 -4.98 -12.53
C ILE A 8 6.47 -4.13 -12.90
N ALA A 9 5.84 -4.39 -14.05
CA ALA A 9 4.65 -3.67 -14.48
C ALA A 9 3.48 -3.84 -13.49
N ALA A 10 3.28 -5.05 -12.95
CA ALA A 10 2.27 -5.31 -11.92
C ALA A 10 2.57 -4.52 -10.63
N THR A 11 3.83 -4.49 -10.18
CA THR A 11 4.24 -3.72 -9.00
C THR A 11 4.00 -2.22 -9.18
N PHE A 12 4.32 -1.64 -10.34
CA PHE A 12 4.02 -0.23 -10.62
C PHE A 12 2.53 0.05 -10.65
N LEU A 13 1.72 -0.85 -11.21
CA LEU A 13 0.27 -0.70 -11.21
C LEU A 13 -0.29 -0.72 -9.79
N ASP A 14 0.18 -1.64 -8.96
CA ASP A 14 -0.22 -1.79 -7.56
C ASP A 14 0.12 -0.54 -6.74
N VAL A 15 1.37 -0.11 -6.77
CA VAL A 15 1.85 1.12 -6.11
C VAL A 15 1.13 2.37 -6.62
N GLY A 16 0.79 2.43 -7.92
CA GLY A 16 -0.02 3.50 -8.50
C GLY A 16 -1.45 3.53 -7.94
N ILE A 17 -2.07 2.36 -7.75
CA ILE A 17 -3.39 2.24 -7.11
C ILE A 17 -3.32 2.71 -5.65
N ASP A 18 -2.29 2.32 -4.91
CA ASP A 18 -2.06 2.80 -3.54
C ASP A 18 -1.93 4.32 -3.48
N GLY A 19 -1.20 4.90 -4.42
CA GLY A 19 -1.11 6.35 -4.58
C GLY A 19 -2.48 6.99 -4.80
N LEU A 20 -3.31 6.43 -5.68
CA LEU A 20 -4.68 6.92 -5.90
C LEU A 20 -5.55 6.83 -4.63
N ILE A 21 -5.42 5.76 -3.85
CA ILE A 21 -6.14 5.57 -2.58
C ILE A 21 -5.71 6.64 -1.56
N ILE A 22 -4.40 6.90 -1.44
CA ILE A 22 -3.88 7.99 -0.59
C ILE A 22 -4.45 9.34 -1.04
N GLY A 23 -4.42 9.62 -2.34
CA GLY A 23 -4.96 10.85 -2.92
C GLY A 23 -6.47 11.01 -2.67
N ALA A 24 -7.24 9.94 -2.80
CA ALA A 24 -8.66 9.91 -2.45
C ALA A 24 -8.89 10.16 -0.96
N GLY A 25 -8.04 9.61 -0.11
CA GLY A 25 -8.06 9.87 1.34
C GLY A 25 -7.88 11.34 1.66
N PHE A 26 -6.89 12.01 1.06
CA PHE A 26 -6.69 13.45 1.23
C PHE A 26 -7.82 14.30 0.64
N ALA A 27 -8.47 13.85 -0.42
CA ALA A 27 -9.67 14.50 -0.95
C ALA A 27 -10.89 14.36 -0.01
N ALA A 28 -10.95 13.27 0.77
CA ALA A 28 -11.98 13.07 1.79
C ALA A 28 -11.74 13.94 3.03
N SER A 29 -10.55 13.81 3.62
CA SER A 29 -10.09 14.63 4.76
C SER A 29 -8.57 14.51 4.91
N GLN A 30 -7.94 15.52 5.51
CA GLN A 30 -6.51 15.48 5.81
C GLN A 30 -6.17 14.29 6.72
N GLU A 31 -7.02 14.01 7.68
CA GLU A 31 -6.88 12.91 8.64
C GLU A 31 -6.89 11.55 7.94
N THR A 32 -7.92 11.29 7.13
CA THR A 32 -8.02 10.05 6.35
C THR A 32 -6.80 9.86 5.44
N GLY A 33 -6.38 10.91 4.74
CA GLY A 33 -5.20 10.89 3.89
C GLY A 33 -3.91 10.54 4.65
N MET A 34 -3.70 11.12 5.84
CA MET A 34 -2.53 10.84 6.67
C MET A 34 -2.51 9.40 7.19
N VAL A 35 -3.65 8.88 7.64
CA VAL A 35 -3.77 7.50 8.14
C VAL A 35 -3.47 6.50 7.01
N LEU A 36 -4.04 6.71 5.82
CA LEU A 36 -3.77 5.87 4.66
C LEU A 36 -2.31 5.96 4.21
N ALA A 37 -1.74 7.17 4.16
CA ALA A 37 -0.34 7.37 3.80
C ALA A 37 0.61 6.65 4.76
N LEU A 38 0.35 6.68 6.07
CA LEU A 38 1.13 5.95 7.06
C LEU A 38 1.04 4.43 6.86
N GLY A 39 -0.17 3.90 6.70
CA GLY A 39 -0.39 2.46 6.51
C GLY A 39 0.29 1.93 5.25
N LEU A 40 0.03 2.56 4.12
CA LEU A 40 0.60 2.18 2.83
C LEU A 40 2.12 2.43 2.75
N SER A 41 2.65 3.41 3.50
CA SER A 41 4.12 3.60 3.62
C SER A 41 4.81 2.42 4.28
N VAL A 42 4.16 1.78 5.26
CA VAL A 42 4.70 0.56 5.89
C VAL A 42 4.71 -0.60 4.88
N GLU A 43 3.66 -0.75 4.09
CA GLU A 43 3.58 -1.74 3.01
C GLU A 43 4.69 -1.53 1.97
N LEU A 44 4.86 -0.31 1.48
CA LEU A 44 5.92 0.06 0.54
C LEU A 44 7.32 -0.16 1.11
N LEU A 45 7.52 0.01 2.41
CA LEU A 45 8.78 -0.31 3.08
C LEU A 45 9.08 -1.81 2.97
N PHE A 46 8.10 -2.67 3.26
CA PHE A 46 8.26 -4.13 3.16
C PHE A 46 8.47 -4.58 1.72
N LEU A 47 7.75 -3.99 0.76
CA LEU A 47 7.95 -4.22 -0.67
C LEU A 47 9.38 -3.86 -1.08
N GLY A 48 9.88 -2.70 -0.66
CA GLY A 48 11.26 -2.28 -0.90
C GLY A 48 12.29 -3.23 -0.31
N LEU A 49 12.07 -3.73 0.91
CA LEU A 49 12.93 -4.73 1.55
C LEU A 49 12.91 -6.06 0.81
N ALA A 50 11.76 -6.52 0.35
CA ALA A 50 11.62 -7.75 -0.42
C ALA A 50 12.37 -7.68 -1.76
N MET A 51 12.38 -6.51 -2.41
CA MET A 51 13.12 -6.29 -3.66
C MET A 51 14.65 -6.37 -3.50
N VAL A 52 15.19 -6.13 -2.30
CA VAL A 52 16.64 -6.18 -2.01
C VAL A 52 17.12 -7.64 -1.92
N SER A 53 16.23 -8.62 -1.71
CA SER A 53 16.62 -10.01 -1.62
C SER A 53 17.13 -10.54 -2.98
N ASP A 54 18.18 -11.29 -2.96
CA ASP A 54 18.88 -12.16 -3.93
C ASP A 54 18.93 -11.81 -5.44
N THR A 55 17.96 -11.12 -6.04
CA THR A 55 17.88 -11.01 -7.50
C THR A 55 18.38 -9.66 -8.03
N MET A 56 18.32 -8.60 -7.24
CA MET A 56 18.75 -7.26 -7.63
C MET A 56 19.65 -6.63 -6.58
N LYS A 57 20.86 -6.23 -6.96
CA LYS A 57 21.84 -5.59 -6.07
C LYS A 57 22.25 -4.22 -6.59
N GLY A 58 22.56 -3.32 -5.64
CA GLY A 58 23.19 -2.04 -5.93
C GLY A 58 22.27 -1.00 -6.55
N TRP A 59 22.77 -0.27 -7.56
CA TRP A 59 22.11 0.87 -8.18
C TRP A 59 20.71 0.60 -8.75
N ARG A 60 20.46 -0.63 -9.22
CA ARG A 60 19.16 -1.02 -9.81
C ARG A 60 18.06 -1.04 -8.79
N VAL A 61 18.33 -1.50 -7.56
CA VAL A 61 17.35 -1.48 -6.46
C VAL A 61 17.02 -0.04 -6.11
N LEU A 62 18.05 0.80 -5.95
CA LEU A 62 17.87 2.22 -5.65
C LEU A 62 17.02 2.92 -6.72
N LEU A 63 17.33 2.69 -8.00
CA LEU A 63 16.58 3.28 -9.11
C LEU A 63 15.11 2.85 -9.10
N LEU A 64 14.84 1.56 -8.91
CA LEU A 64 13.47 1.06 -8.83
C LEU A 64 12.72 1.61 -7.62
N SER A 65 13.35 1.67 -6.46
CA SER A 65 12.74 2.25 -5.26
C SER A 65 12.41 3.73 -5.45
N VAL A 66 13.29 4.49 -6.10
CA VAL A 66 13.03 5.91 -6.42
C VAL A 66 11.89 6.04 -7.42
N LEU A 67 11.86 5.18 -8.46
CA LEU A 67 10.76 5.19 -9.44
C LEU A 67 9.42 4.85 -8.80
N LEU A 68 9.35 3.85 -7.91
CA LEU A 68 8.14 3.51 -7.17
C LEU A 68 7.71 4.64 -6.22
N ALA A 69 8.66 5.31 -5.56
CA ALA A 69 8.36 6.48 -4.74
C ALA A 69 7.78 7.64 -5.57
N VAL A 70 8.32 7.88 -6.76
CA VAL A 70 7.77 8.89 -7.69
C VAL A 70 6.39 8.49 -8.18
N ASP A 71 6.18 7.21 -8.45
CA ASP A 71 4.91 6.66 -8.91
C ASP A 71 3.80 6.88 -7.86
N VAL A 72 4.00 6.45 -6.62
CA VAL A 72 3.01 6.65 -5.55
C VAL A 72 2.71 8.14 -5.32
N LEU A 73 3.72 9.00 -5.35
CA LEU A 73 3.54 10.45 -5.19
C LEU A 73 2.77 11.05 -6.35
N ALA A 74 3.10 10.69 -7.58
CA ALA A 74 2.41 11.19 -8.78
C ALA A 74 0.92 10.80 -8.77
N PHE A 75 0.62 9.52 -8.50
CA PHE A 75 -0.76 9.04 -8.43
C PHE A 75 -1.52 9.60 -7.22
N SER A 76 -0.85 9.84 -6.08
CA SER A 76 -1.47 10.50 -4.92
C SER A 76 -1.86 11.94 -5.23
N LEU A 77 -0.98 12.70 -5.89
CA LEU A 77 -1.28 14.08 -6.32
C LEU A 77 -2.40 14.10 -7.38
N LEU A 78 -2.37 13.18 -8.34
CA LEU A 78 -3.42 13.05 -9.35
C LEU A 78 -4.76 12.69 -8.71
N GLY A 79 -4.77 11.70 -7.82
CA GLY A 79 -5.96 11.28 -7.08
C GLY A 79 -6.58 12.44 -6.31
N ASN A 80 -5.77 13.14 -5.52
CA ASN A 80 -6.24 14.31 -4.79
C ASN A 80 -6.75 15.42 -5.72
N TYR A 81 -6.02 15.74 -6.79
CA TYR A 81 -6.41 16.80 -7.72
C TYR A 81 -7.74 16.53 -8.43
N PHE A 82 -7.93 15.29 -8.94
CA PHE A 82 -9.16 14.93 -9.62
C PHE A 82 -10.35 14.75 -8.68
N LEU A 83 -10.10 14.38 -7.45
CA LEU A 83 -11.14 14.08 -6.46
C LEU A 83 -11.44 15.25 -5.52
N ALA A 84 -10.58 16.25 -5.41
CA ALA A 84 -10.80 17.42 -4.54
C ALA A 84 -12.09 18.20 -4.83
N GLY A 85 -12.61 18.10 -6.08
CA GLY A 85 -13.90 18.68 -6.48
C GLY A 85 -15.01 17.65 -6.67
N ALA A 86 -14.74 16.36 -6.41
CA ALA A 86 -15.71 15.30 -6.61
C ALA A 86 -16.71 15.24 -5.45
N GLY A 87 -17.94 14.82 -5.74
CA GLY A 87 -18.94 14.59 -4.70
C GLY A 87 -18.55 13.44 -3.76
N HIS A 88 -19.05 13.47 -2.53
CA HIS A 88 -18.81 12.46 -1.50
C HIS A 88 -19.02 11.02 -2.00
N ILE A 89 -19.99 10.80 -2.88
CA ILE A 89 -20.28 9.48 -3.44
C ILE A 89 -19.10 8.94 -4.25
N ALA A 90 -18.48 9.78 -5.09
CA ALA A 90 -17.34 9.37 -5.93
C ALA A 90 -16.11 9.05 -5.06
N ILE A 91 -15.81 9.90 -4.08
CA ILE A 91 -14.70 9.67 -3.14
C ILE A 91 -14.93 8.38 -2.35
N SER A 92 -16.13 8.19 -1.80
CA SER A 92 -16.48 6.98 -1.04
C SER A 92 -16.41 5.71 -1.91
N ALA A 93 -16.81 5.79 -3.17
CA ALA A 93 -16.74 4.65 -4.09
C ALA A 93 -15.27 4.24 -4.36
N ILE A 94 -14.37 5.20 -4.56
CA ILE A 94 -12.94 4.92 -4.78
C ILE A 94 -12.28 4.37 -3.52
N LEU A 95 -12.60 4.93 -2.34
CA LEU A 95 -12.09 4.41 -1.07
C LEU A 95 -12.62 3.01 -0.80
N ALA A 96 -13.89 2.73 -1.08
CA ALA A 96 -14.48 1.40 -0.93
C ALA A 96 -13.82 0.38 -1.89
N PHE A 97 -13.53 0.78 -3.12
CA PHE A 97 -12.77 -0.04 -4.07
C PHE A 97 -11.36 -0.31 -3.55
N GLY A 98 -10.67 0.70 -3.03
CA GLY A 98 -9.35 0.55 -2.42
C GLY A 98 -9.36 -0.43 -1.24
N VAL A 99 -10.33 -0.30 -0.33
CA VAL A 99 -10.51 -1.26 0.78
C VAL A 99 -10.73 -2.69 0.27
N ALA A 100 -11.56 -2.86 -0.76
CA ALA A 100 -11.80 -4.19 -1.35
C ALA A 100 -10.53 -4.78 -1.98
N ALA A 101 -9.74 -3.97 -2.70
CA ALA A 101 -8.48 -4.38 -3.30
C ALA A 101 -7.44 -4.78 -2.22
N LEU A 102 -7.28 -3.97 -1.17
CA LEU A 102 -6.38 -4.28 -0.06
C LEU A 102 -6.82 -5.52 0.74
N LEU A 103 -8.13 -5.70 0.96
CA LEU A 103 -8.65 -6.92 1.59
C LEU A 103 -8.39 -8.15 0.73
N TYR A 104 -8.53 -8.04 -0.58
CA TYR A 104 -8.19 -9.13 -1.51
C TYR A 104 -6.69 -9.48 -1.40
N LEU A 105 -5.81 -8.47 -1.45
CA LEU A 105 -4.37 -8.66 -1.30
C LEU A 105 -4.02 -9.38 0.01
N VAL A 106 -4.58 -8.91 1.13
CA VAL A 106 -4.33 -9.50 2.46
C VAL A 106 -4.81 -10.96 2.51
N THR A 107 -5.98 -11.25 1.98
CA THR A 107 -6.59 -12.59 2.10
C THR A 107 -6.03 -13.58 1.10
N ASP A 108 -5.77 -13.17 -0.13
CA ASP A 108 -5.39 -14.07 -1.23
C ASP A 108 -3.86 -14.21 -1.37
N GLU A 109 -3.10 -13.19 -1.04
CA GLU A 109 -1.64 -13.23 -1.15
C GLU A 109 -0.96 -13.34 0.21
N LEU A 110 -1.13 -12.36 1.09
CA LEU A 110 -0.35 -12.26 2.33
C LEU A 110 -0.67 -13.37 3.33
N LEU A 111 -1.96 -13.72 3.50
CA LEU A 111 -2.33 -14.81 4.42
C LEU A 111 -1.91 -16.17 3.87
N ILE A 112 -2.01 -16.41 2.57
CA ILE A 112 -1.56 -17.67 1.96
C ILE A 112 -0.04 -17.78 2.10
N GLU A 113 0.72 -16.74 1.80
CA GLU A 113 2.17 -16.74 1.94
C GLU A 113 2.61 -16.93 3.40
N ALA A 114 1.93 -16.27 4.34
CA ALA A 114 2.18 -16.44 5.77
C ALA A 114 1.98 -17.89 6.25
N HIS A 115 1.03 -18.64 5.65
CA HIS A 115 0.78 -20.05 6.00
C HIS A 115 1.76 -21.03 5.34
N THR A 116 2.53 -20.62 4.35
CA THR A 116 3.59 -21.48 3.76
C THR A 116 4.82 -21.60 4.66
N VAL A 117 4.99 -20.68 5.59
CA VAL A 117 6.03 -20.73 6.65
C VAL A 117 5.46 -21.46 7.85
N ALA A 118 6.26 -22.34 8.49
CA ALA A 118 5.82 -23.12 9.64
C ALA A 118 5.07 -22.27 10.67
N GLU A 119 3.79 -22.59 10.88
CA GLU A 119 2.89 -21.85 11.76
C GLU A 119 3.45 -21.79 13.18
N LYS A 120 3.76 -20.57 13.62
CA LYS A 120 4.01 -20.32 15.05
C LYS A 120 2.75 -19.68 15.63
N PRO A 121 2.29 -20.09 16.82
CA PRO A 121 1.13 -19.46 17.48
C PRO A 121 1.26 -17.95 17.64
N SER A 122 2.50 -17.44 17.61
CA SER A 122 2.80 -16.00 17.65
C SER A 122 2.44 -15.25 16.37
N SER A 123 2.32 -15.89 15.20
CA SER A 123 2.03 -15.21 13.92
C SER A 123 0.65 -14.54 13.95
N THR A 124 -0.34 -15.23 14.49
CA THR A 124 -1.69 -14.68 14.69
C THR A 124 -1.69 -13.48 15.64
N LEU A 125 -0.87 -13.53 16.71
CA LEU A 125 -0.74 -12.41 17.64
C LEU A 125 -0.18 -11.16 16.96
N TRP A 126 0.79 -11.29 16.05
CA TRP A 126 1.36 -10.16 15.31
C TRP A 126 0.36 -9.53 14.35
N LEU A 127 -0.50 -10.33 13.71
CA LEU A 127 -1.57 -9.82 12.85
C LEU A 127 -2.55 -8.95 13.65
N PHE A 128 -3.03 -9.45 14.78
CA PHE A 128 -3.93 -8.69 15.67
C PHE A 128 -3.24 -7.47 16.29
N ALA A 129 -1.97 -7.57 16.64
CA ALA A 129 -1.20 -6.45 17.17
C ALA A 129 -1.09 -5.32 16.13
N GLY A 130 -0.80 -5.64 14.86
CA GLY A 130 -0.78 -4.67 13.77
C GLY A 130 -2.12 -3.96 13.60
N PHE A 131 -3.22 -4.70 13.60
CA PHE A 131 -4.57 -4.14 13.54
C PHE A 131 -4.86 -3.20 14.72
N LEU A 132 -4.56 -3.62 15.94
CA LEU A 132 -4.80 -2.81 17.14
C LEU A 132 -3.94 -1.55 17.18
N ILE A 133 -2.69 -1.62 16.75
CA ILE A 133 -1.79 -0.47 16.67
C ILE A 133 -2.38 0.55 15.68
N PHE A 134 -2.75 0.09 14.49
CA PHE A 134 -3.29 0.97 13.46
C PHE A 134 -4.61 1.61 13.89
N TRP A 135 -5.51 0.83 14.48
CA TRP A 135 -6.77 1.33 15.02
C TRP A 135 -6.56 2.33 16.16
N SER A 136 -5.57 2.10 17.02
CA SER A 136 -5.22 3.05 18.09
C SER A 136 -4.70 4.38 17.54
N ILE A 137 -3.88 4.35 16.48
CA ILE A 137 -3.40 5.56 15.77
C ILE A 137 -4.60 6.33 15.21
N GLN A 138 -5.55 5.65 14.59
CA GLN A 138 -6.75 6.27 14.03
C GLN A 138 -7.60 6.94 15.12
N LEU A 139 -7.80 6.28 16.26
CA LEU A 139 -8.54 6.86 17.38
C LEU A 139 -7.87 8.08 18.00
N TYR A 140 -6.53 8.15 17.92
CA TYR A 140 -5.77 9.27 18.50
C TYR A 140 -5.70 10.47 17.55
N SER A 141 -5.90 10.26 16.24
CA SER A 141 -5.94 11.31 15.22
C SER A 141 -7.35 11.84 14.95
N ALA A 142 -8.38 11.17 15.43
CA ALA A 142 -9.77 11.63 15.38
C ALA A 142 -10.11 12.60 16.51
#